data_d12059946481355cc3dfde7585ef2175
#
_entry.id   d12059946481355cc3dfde7585ef2175
#
_cell.length_a   1.000
_cell.length_b   1.000
_cell.length_c   1.000
_cell.angle_alpha   90.00
_cell.angle_beta   90.00
_cell.angle_gamma   90.00
#
_symmetry.space_group_name_H-M   'P 1'
#
loop_
_entity.id
_entity.type
_entity.pdbx_description
1 polymer ?
#
loop_
_entity_poly.entity_id
_entity_poly.type
_entity_poly.pdbx_seq_one_letter_code
_entity_poly.pdbx_strand_id
1 'polypeptide(L)'
;LSIEIQVNPEYGSIENAQVQAEKYAPVIGRLTTELRKDVQTVWIHKGYESFGGGNNNLLIYPEWSIANYERQGILEETLVHEGAHSSLDSYHANDPDWLLAQKLDCNFISDYAKKYSVREDVAESYLPYLAIRYRSDRISAELKSKIESTIPNRIKYFDAQQFSMYPIINK
;
A
#
# COMPACT_ATOMS: atom_id res chain seq x y z
N LEU A 1 -11.05 8.74 12.14
CA LEU A 1 -10.95 8.56 10.69
C LEU A 1 -12.21 7.86 10.19
N SER A 2 -12.92 8.42 9.24
CA SER A 2 -14.08 7.82 8.59
C SER A 2 -13.75 7.64 7.11
N ILE A 3 -13.97 6.43 6.57
CA ILE A 3 -13.77 6.11 5.16
C ILE A 3 -15.12 5.65 4.62
N GLU A 4 -15.59 6.25 3.54
CA GLU A 4 -16.82 5.86 2.88
C GLU A 4 -16.56 4.72 1.89
N ILE A 5 -17.33 3.63 1.96
CA ILE A 5 -17.26 2.54 0.99
C ILE A 5 -18.44 2.66 0.04
N GLN A 6 -18.14 2.88 -1.23
CA GLN A 6 -19.10 2.99 -2.33
C GLN A 6 -19.00 1.73 -3.20
N VAL A 7 -20.10 0.99 -3.27
CA VAL A 7 -20.18 -0.22 -4.09
C VAL A 7 -21.01 0.06 -5.34
N ASN A 8 -20.50 -0.30 -6.49
CA ASN A 8 -21.12 -0.04 -7.78
C ASN A 8 -22.51 -0.72 -7.86
N PRO A 9 -23.57 0.00 -8.35
CA PRO A 9 -24.90 -0.56 -8.54
C PRO A 9 -24.97 -1.82 -9.41
N GLU A 10 -23.96 -2.11 -10.20
CA GLU A 10 -23.86 -3.35 -10.98
C GLU A 10 -23.92 -4.63 -10.15
N TYR A 11 -23.72 -4.56 -8.82
CA TYR A 11 -23.93 -5.69 -7.92
C TYR A 11 -25.41 -6.06 -7.75
N GLY A 12 -26.35 -5.22 -8.19
CA GLY A 12 -27.75 -5.50 -8.43
C GLY A 12 -28.65 -5.40 -7.19
N SER A 13 -28.15 -5.61 -5.98
CA SER A 13 -28.92 -5.44 -4.74
C SER A 13 -28.06 -4.89 -3.60
N ILE A 14 -28.73 -4.32 -2.59
CA ILE A 14 -28.08 -3.81 -1.37
C ILE A 14 -27.35 -4.94 -0.64
N GLU A 15 -27.93 -6.12 -0.57
CA GLU A 15 -27.34 -7.28 0.11
C GLU A 15 -26.03 -7.71 -0.56
N ASN A 16 -26.02 -7.76 -1.90
CA ASN A 16 -24.80 -8.07 -2.65
C ASN A 16 -23.74 -6.99 -2.48
N ALA A 17 -24.13 -5.73 -2.46
CA ALA A 17 -23.22 -4.62 -2.20
C ALA A 17 -22.63 -4.70 -0.79
N GLN A 18 -23.45 -5.00 0.21
CA GLN A 18 -23.03 -5.18 1.59
C GLN A 18 -21.99 -6.30 1.74
N VAL A 19 -22.18 -7.44 1.10
CA VAL A 19 -21.22 -8.55 1.09
C VAL A 19 -19.84 -8.09 0.62
N GLN A 20 -19.77 -7.25 -0.43
CA GLN A 20 -18.50 -6.74 -0.92
C GLN A 20 -17.87 -5.74 0.09
N ALA A 21 -18.66 -4.83 0.62
CA ALA A 21 -18.19 -3.88 1.61
C ALA A 21 -17.64 -4.58 2.88
N GLU A 22 -18.39 -5.55 3.41
CA GLU A 22 -18.00 -6.32 4.60
C GLU A 22 -16.75 -7.18 4.38
N LYS A 23 -16.51 -7.60 3.15
CA LYS A 23 -15.29 -8.34 2.78
C LYS A 23 -14.03 -7.48 2.89
N TYR A 24 -14.05 -6.25 2.36
CA TYR A 24 -12.84 -5.41 2.27
C TYR A 24 -12.66 -4.46 3.45
N ALA A 25 -13.73 -4.02 4.11
CA ALA A 25 -13.64 -3.09 5.22
C ALA A 25 -12.69 -3.54 6.35
N PRO A 26 -12.71 -4.81 6.82
CA PRO A 26 -11.79 -5.26 7.86
C PRO A 26 -10.32 -5.27 7.42
N VAL A 27 -10.05 -5.58 6.15
CA VAL A 27 -8.69 -5.61 5.60
C VAL A 27 -8.12 -4.20 5.53
N ILE A 28 -8.91 -3.25 5.00
CA ILE A 28 -8.56 -1.83 4.95
C ILE A 28 -8.39 -1.27 6.37
N GLY A 29 -9.27 -1.67 7.29
CA GLY A 29 -9.20 -1.28 8.70
C GLY A 29 -7.90 -1.68 9.42
N ARG A 30 -7.21 -2.72 8.94
CA ARG A 30 -5.91 -3.19 9.46
C ARG A 30 -4.71 -2.45 8.89
N LEU A 31 -4.85 -1.69 7.81
CA LEU A 31 -3.80 -0.80 7.33
C LEU A 31 -3.41 0.20 8.41
N THR A 32 -2.16 0.63 8.41
CA THR A 32 -1.72 1.65 9.38
C THR A 32 -2.52 2.95 9.24
N THR A 33 -2.63 3.71 10.31
CA THR A 33 -3.25 5.05 10.27
C THR A 33 -2.59 5.92 9.21
N GLU A 34 -1.27 5.78 9.04
CA GLU A 34 -0.52 6.49 8.02
C GLU A 34 -1.03 6.20 6.60
N LEU A 35 -1.30 4.94 6.27
CA LEU A 35 -1.81 4.54 4.96
C LEU A 35 -3.28 4.88 4.73
N ARG A 36 -4.03 5.14 5.81
CA ARG A 36 -5.46 5.47 5.74
C ARG A 36 -5.76 6.95 5.90
N LYS A 37 -4.78 7.76 6.29
CA LYS A 37 -5.02 9.16 6.71
C LYS A 37 -5.69 10.01 5.63
N ASP A 38 -5.36 9.77 4.38
CA ASP A 38 -5.88 10.51 3.23
C ASP A 38 -6.87 9.70 2.38
N VAL A 39 -7.15 8.46 2.73
CA VAL A 39 -8.20 7.67 2.08
C VAL A 39 -9.56 8.17 2.55
N GLN A 40 -10.30 8.82 1.65
CA GLN A 40 -11.66 9.31 1.90
C GLN A 40 -12.71 8.30 1.45
N THR A 41 -12.46 7.66 0.31
CA THR A 41 -13.40 6.72 -0.30
C THR A 41 -12.74 5.41 -0.69
N VAL A 42 -13.53 4.35 -0.70
CA VAL A 42 -13.20 3.06 -1.33
C VAL A 42 -14.26 2.77 -2.37
N TRP A 43 -13.87 2.61 -3.61
CA TRP A 43 -14.77 2.24 -4.69
C TRP A 43 -14.62 0.77 -5.03
N ILE A 44 -15.73 0.04 -4.98
CA ILE A 44 -15.78 -1.39 -5.31
C ILE A 44 -16.59 -1.57 -6.58
N HIS A 45 -15.92 -1.97 -7.65
CA HIS A 45 -16.49 -2.14 -8.98
C HIS A 45 -16.49 -3.60 -9.43
N LYS A 46 -17.41 -3.96 -10.30
CA LYS A 46 -17.28 -5.17 -11.10
C LYS A 46 -16.22 -4.97 -12.19
N GLY A 47 -15.67 -6.09 -12.65
CA GLY A 47 -14.67 -6.09 -13.71
C GLY A 47 -13.42 -6.85 -13.31
N TYR A 48 -12.56 -7.07 -14.30
CA TYR A 48 -11.32 -7.84 -14.16
C TYR A 48 -10.11 -6.93 -14.36
N GLU A 49 -9.91 -6.01 -13.41
CA GLU A 49 -8.84 -5.01 -13.42
C GLU A 49 -8.05 -5.08 -12.10
N SER A 50 -6.77 -4.66 -12.13
CA SER A 50 -5.98 -4.51 -10.90
C SER A 50 -6.56 -3.43 -9.98
N PHE A 51 -6.20 -3.49 -8.70
CA PHE A 51 -6.52 -2.41 -7.76
C PHE A 51 -5.82 -1.11 -8.15
N GLY A 52 -6.27 -0.02 -7.58
CA GLY A 52 -5.66 1.29 -7.74
C GLY A 52 -5.75 2.11 -6.46
N GLY A 53 -4.74 2.95 -6.24
CA GLY A 53 -4.68 3.94 -5.18
C GLY A 53 -4.35 5.32 -5.70
N GLY A 54 -4.65 6.34 -4.91
CA GLY A 54 -4.41 7.74 -5.24
C GLY A 54 -5.69 8.59 -5.22
N ASN A 55 -5.53 9.91 -5.34
CA ASN A 55 -6.66 10.86 -5.29
C ASN A 55 -7.60 10.63 -4.11
N ASN A 56 -7.06 10.31 -2.94
CA ASN A 56 -7.82 10.01 -1.71
C ASN A 56 -8.77 8.80 -1.83
N ASN A 57 -8.50 7.88 -2.75
CA ASN A 57 -9.36 6.75 -3.06
C ASN A 57 -8.58 5.43 -3.12
N LEU A 58 -9.27 4.33 -2.77
CA LEU A 58 -8.87 2.97 -3.11
C LEU A 58 -9.89 2.39 -4.08
N LEU A 59 -9.43 1.90 -5.23
CA LEU A 59 -10.25 1.25 -6.25
C LEU A 59 -10.06 -0.26 -6.17
N ILE A 60 -11.15 -1.00 -6.03
CA ILE A 60 -11.17 -2.44 -5.79
C ILE A 60 -11.99 -3.15 -6.85
N TYR A 61 -11.42 -4.21 -7.42
CA TYR A 61 -12.07 -5.15 -8.34
C TYR A 61 -12.04 -6.57 -7.76
N PRO A 62 -13.13 -7.04 -7.12
CA PRO A 62 -13.18 -8.33 -6.42
C PRO A 62 -12.86 -9.55 -7.28
N GLU A 63 -13.25 -9.55 -8.56
CA GLU A 63 -12.97 -10.68 -9.45
C GLU A 63 -11.46 -10.84 -9.70
N TRP A 64 -10.76 -9.75 -9.93
CA TRP A 64 -9.30 -9.75 -10.04
C TRP A 64 -8.64 -10.12 -8.71
N SER A 65 -9.13 -9.56 -7.61
CA SER A 65 -8.61 -9.81 -6.27
C SER A 65 -8.62 -11.30 -5.93
N ILE A 66 -9.74 -11.98 -6.14
CA ILE A 66 -9.85 -13.42 -5.87
C ILE A 66 -8.79 -14.21 -6.65
N ALA A 67 -8.60 -13.90 -7.93
CA ALA A 67 -7.70 -14.65 -8.81
C ALA A 67 -6.22 -14.36 -8.53
N ASN A 68 -5.88 -13.09 -8.26
CA ASN A 68 -4.49 -12.63 -8.28
C ASN A 68 -3.94 -12.22 -6.91
N TYR A 69 -4.79 -11.86 -5.93
CA TYR A 69 -4.32 -11.41 -4.63
C TYR A 69 -4.69 -12.36 -3.49
N GLU A 70 -5.96 -12.77 -3.41
CA GLU A 70 -6.45 -13.60 -2.31
C GLU A 70 -5.90 -15.04 -2.38
N ARG A 71 -5.93 -15.66 -3.57
CA ARG A 71 -5.36 -17.00 -3.78
C ARG A 71 -3.86 -17.06 -3.56
N GLN A 72 -3.16 -15.96 -3.74
CA GLN A 72 -1.73 -15.85 -3.52
C GLN A 72 -1.38 -15.39 -2.10
N GLY A 73 -2.38 -15.00 -1.30
CA GLY A 73 -2.20 -14.51 0.06
C GLY A 73 -1.55 -13.13 0.16
N ILE A 74 -1.66 -12.30 -0.90
CA ILE A 74 -1.03 -10.96 -0.98
C ILE A 74 -2.03 -9.80 -0.99
N LEU A 75 -3.27 -10.03 -0.58
CA LEU A 75 -4.30 -8.99 -0.57
C LEU A 75 -3.92 -7.80 0.35
N GLU A 76 -3.37 -8.09 1.53
CA GLU A 76 -2.96 -7.04 2.48
C GLU A 76 -1.78 -6.24 1.93
N GLU A 77 -0.79 -6.90 1.33
CA GLU A 77 0.37 -6.29 0.70
C GLU A 77 -0.04 -5.37 -0.46
N THR A 78 -0.98 -5.81 -1.29
CA THR A 78 -1.53 -4.98 -2.37
C THR A 78 -2.22 -3.74 -1.80
N LEU A 79 -3.04 -3.88 -0.76
CA LEU A 79 -3.69 -2.73 -0.14
C LEU A 79 -2.71 -1.79 0.58
N VAL A 80 -1.57 -2.27 1.07
CA VAL A 80 -0.46 -1.43 1.56
C VAL A 80 0.09 -0.58 0.42
N HIS A 81 0.32 -1.18 -0.75
CA HIS A 81 0.80 -0.47 -1.94
C HIS A 81 -0.18 0.62 -2.40
N GLU A 82 -1.47 0.29 -2.57
CA GLU A 82 -2.49 1.26 -2.98
C GLU A 82 -2.74 2.35 -1.93
N GLY A 83 -2.65 1.99 -0.65
CA GLY A 83 -2.72 2.95 0.46
C GLY A 83 -1.54 3.92 0.47
N ALA A 84 -0.35 3.47 0.05
CA ALA A 84 0.81 4.33 -0.11
C ALA A 84 0.61 5.36 -1.22
N HIS A 85 0.06 4.97 -2.37
CA HIS A 85 -0.33 5.92 -3.41
C HIS A 85 -1.31 6.99 -2.91
N SER A 86 -2.28 6.58 -2.09
CA SER A 86 -3.30 7.49 -1.58
C SER A 86 -2.80 8.45 -0.50
N SER A 87 -1.87 8.01 0.36
CA SER A 87 -1.51 8.72 1.58
C SER A 87 -0.03 9.10 1.71
N LEU A 88 0.85 8.62 0.83
CA LEU A 88 2.28 8.93 0.91
C LEU A 88 2.81 9.68 -0.30
N ASP A 89 2.39 9.35 -1.52
CA ASP A 89 3.00 9.89 -2.75
C ASP A 89 2.97 11.41 -2.79
N SER A 90 1.84 12.04 -2.41
CA SER A 90 1.69 13.49 -2.44
C SER A 90 2.67 14.23 -1.52
N TYR A 91 3.15 13.56 -0.48
CA TYR A 91 4.09 14.13 0.49
C TYR A 91 5.54 13.77 0.20
N HIS A 92 5.78 12.60 -0.38
CA HIS A 92 7.12 12.02 -0.42
C HIS A 92 7.68 11.88 -1.84
N ALA A 93 6.87 11.62 -2.88
CA ALA A 93 7.40 11.28 -4.21
C ALA A 93 8.27 12.39 -4.83
N ASN A 94 8.03 13.64 -4.49
CA ASN A 94 8.81 14.79 -4.95
C ASN A 94 9.61 15.49 -3.83
N ASP A 95 9.66 14.89 -2.64
CA ASP A 95 10.44 15.42 -1.53
C ASP A 95 11.94 15.39 -1.86
N PRO A 96 12.69 16.51 -1.68
CA PRO A 96 14.12 16.55 -2.00
C PRO A 96 14.96 15.51 -1.27
N ASP A 97 14.63 15.19 -0.03
CA ASP A 97 15.36 14.20 0.77
C ASP A 97 15.04 12.77 0.30
N TRP A 98 13.80 12.50 -0.17
CA TRP A 98 13.46 11.25 -0.84
C TRP A 98 14.25 11.07 -2.14
N LEU A 99 14.26 12.10 -2.99
CA LEU A 99 15.00 12.07 -4.25
C LEU A 99 16.51 11.94 -4.03
N LEU A 100 17.03 12.54 -2.97
CA LEU A 100 18.42 12.35 -2.57
C LEU A 100 18.68 10.90 -2.12
N ALA A 101 17.83 10.34 -1.29
CA ALA A 101 17.92 8.94 -0.85
C ALA A 101 17.87 7.97 -2.04
N GLN A 102 16.95 8.20 -2.98
CA GLN A 102 16.86 7.44 -4.24
C GLN A 102 18.17 7.49 -5.03
N LYS A 103 18.75 8.67 -5.18
CA LYS A 103 20.02 8.86 -5.88
C LYS A 103 21.19 8.19 -5.15
N LEU A 104 21.24 8.24 -3.82
CA LEU A 104 22.32 7.64 -3.02
C LEU A 104 22.25 6.11 -3.01
N ASP A 105 21.07 5.52 -3.07
CA ASP A 105 20.89 4.07 -3.19
C ASP A 105 21.39 3.54 -4.55
N CYS A 106 21.32 4.35 -5.60
CA CYS A 106 21.69 3.98 -6.97
C CYS A 106 20.99 2.70 -7.48
N ASN A 107 19.96 2.24 -6.80
CA ASN A 107 19.25 0.99 -7.06
C ASN A 107 17.76 1.13 -6.73
N PHE A 108 16.95 0.13 -7.12
CA PHE A 108 15.51 0.09 -6.87
C PHE A 108 15.12 -1.28 -6.35
N ILE A 109 14.07 -1.32 -5.53
CA ILE A 109 13.60 -2.55 -4.92
C ILE A 109 12.96 -3.50 -5.95
N SER A 110 12.45 -2.95 -7.05
CA SER A 110 11.86 -3.68 -8.16
C SER A 110 12.15 -3.01 -9.50
N ASP A 111 11.99 -3.75 -10.60
CA ASP A 111 12.07 -3.19 -11.96
C ASP A 111 10.91 -2.23 -12.23
N TYR A 112 9.77 -2.41 -11.56
CA TYR A 112 8.62 -1.54 -11.68
C TYR A 112 8.88 -0.17 -11.03
N ALA A 113 9.41 -0.16 -9.81
CA ALA A 113 9.88 1.06 -9.16
C ALA A 113 10.95 1.79 -10.01
N LYS A 114 11.89 1.06 -10.61
CA LYS A 114 12.92 1.63 -11.48
C LYS A 114 12.32 2.27 -12.73
N LYS A 115 11.36 1.61 -13.38
CA LYS A 115 10.74 2.08 -14.61
C LYS A 115 9.86 3.32 -14.36
N TYR A 116 9.23 3.40 -13.23
CA TYR A 116 8.30 4.48 -12.88
C TYR A 116 8.71 5.20 -11.59
N SER A 117 9.98 5.57 -11.50
CA SER A 117 10.65 6.00 -10.28
C SER A 117 10.04 7.21 -9.55
N VAL A 118 9.26 8.03 -10.23
CA VAL A 118 8.55 9.16 -9.61
C VAL A 118 7.17 8.73 -9.08
N ARG A 119 6.53 7.76 -9.74
CA ARG A 119 5.16 7.38 -9.45
C ARG A 119 5.05 6.19 -8.50
N GLU A 120 5.96 5.22 -8.63
CA GLU A 120 5.82 3.91 -7.99
C GLU A 120 6.84 3.66 -6.86
N ASP A 121 7.95 4.38 -6.85
CA ASP A 121 9.07 4.03 -5.97
C ASP A 121 8.76 4.20 -4.48
N VAL A 122 7.92 5.16 -4.10
CA VAL A 122 7.47 5.33 -2.71
C VAL A 122 6.63 4.12 -2.28
N ALA A 123 5.61 3.76 -3.05
CA ALA A 123 4.70 2.66 -2.76
C ALA A 123 5.42 1.30 -2.76
N GLU A 124 6.26 1.04 -3.79
CA GLU A 124 7.08 -0.17 -3.90
C GLU A 124 8.11 -0.31 -2.77
N SER A 125 8.68 0.79 -2.28
CA SER A 125 9.67 0.78 -1.20
C SER A 125 9.02 0.70 0.20
N TYR A 126 7.78 1.18 0.36
CA TYR A 126 7.12 1.24 1.66
C TYR A 126 6.75 -0.15 2.21
N LEU A 127 6.27 -1.06 1.37
CA LEU A 127 5.97 -2.43 1.81
C LEU A 127 7.21 -3.17 2.34
N PRO A 128 8.36 -3.20 1.63
CA PRO A 128 9.61 -3.73 2.17
C PRO A 128 10.07 -3.05 3.46
N TYR A 129 9.91 -1.73 3.56
CA TYR A 129 10.19 -0.98 4.79
C TYR A 129 9.33 -1.47 5.97
N LEU A 130 8.02 -1.62 5.78
CA LEU A 130 7.14 -2.21 6.80
C LEU A 130 7.60 -3.60 7.22
N ALA A 131 7.95 -4.44 6.25
CA ALA A 131 8.41 -5.80 6.52
C ALA A 131 9.66 -5.81 7.40
N ILE A 132 10.70 -5.04 7.07
CA ILE A 132 11.96 -5.07 7.83
C ILE A 132 11.86 -4.41 9.20
N ARG A 133 11.01 -3.39 9.38
CA ARG A 133 10.89 -2.64 10.64
C ARG A 133 9.85 -3.22 11.61
N TYR A 134 8.75 -3.72 11.09
CA TYR A 134 7.59 -4.05 11.91
C TYR A 134 7.11 -5.50 11.78
N ARG A 135 7.53 -6.19 10.73
CA ARG A 135 7.10 -7.57 10.44
C ARG A 135 8.26 -8.46 9.97
N SER A 136 9.44 -8.25 10.57
CA SER A 136 10.63 -9.05 10.25
C SER A 136 10.47 -10.54 10.58
N ASP A 137 9.47 -10.89 11.39
CA ASP A 137 9.02 -12.25 11.65
C ASP A 137 8.41 -12.96 10.43
N ARG A 138 7.99 -12.21 9.41
CA ARG A 138 7.34 -12.71 8.19
C ARG A 138 8.25 -12.84 6.98
N ILE A 139 9.50 -12.44 7.08
CA ILE A 139 10.46 -12.47 5.98
C ILE A 139 11.71 -13.26 6.36
N SER A 140 12.37 -13.86 5.36
CA SER A 140 13.64 -14.53 5.61
C SER A 140 14.78 -13.55 5.90
N ALA A 141 15.84 -14.02 6.56
CA ALA A 141 17.03 -13.22 6.82
C ALA A 141 17.70 -12.76 5.50
N GLU A 142 17.66 -13.59 4.46
CA GLU A 142 18.19 -13.26 3.13
C GLU A 142 17.40 -12.14 2.49
N LEU A 143 16.04 -12.19 2.56
CA LEU A 143 15.20 -11.14 2.01
C LEU A 143 15.40 -9.82 2.76
N LYS A 144 15.47 -9.88 4.10
CA LYS A 144 15.78 -8.71 4.92
C LYS A 144 17.11 -8.08 4.52
N SER A 145 18.18 -8.88 4.44
CA SER A 145 19.51 -8.39 4.03
C SER A 145 19.49 -7.79 2.61
N LYS A 146 18.74 -8.42 1.69
CA LYS A 146 18.57 -7.90 0.33
C LYS A 146 17.90 -6.53 0.33
N ILE A 147 16.80 -6.35 1.07
CA ILE A 147 16.10 -5.07 1.17
C ILE A 147 17.04 -4.00 1.74
N GLU A 148 17.67 -4.29 2.88
CA GLU A 148 18.57 -3.37 3.59
C GLU A 148 19.80 -2.95 2.75
N SER A 149 20.29 -3.83 1.89
CA SER A 149 21.39 -3.52 0.97
C SER A 149 20.94 -2.81 -0.31
N THR A 150 19.69 -2.95 -0.72
CA THR A 150 19.18 -2.38 -1.97
C THR A 150 18.75 -0.93 -1.84
N ILE A 151 18.06 -0.59 -0.73
CA ILE A 151 17.45 0.73 -0.51
C ILE A 151 17.79 1.34 0.87
N PRO A 152 19.06 1.30 1.34
CA PRO A 152 19.42 1.70 2.70
C PRO A 152 19.11 3.17 3.02
N ASN A 153 19.22 4.07 2.05
CA ASN A 153 18.96 5.49 2.27
C ASN A 153 17.45 5.80 2.26
N ARG A 154 16.66 5.13 1.42
CA ARG A 154 15.19 5.23 1.48
C ARG A 154 14.63 4.69 2.80
N ILE A 155 15.21 3.61 3.33
CA ILE A 155 14.86 3.09 4.67
C ILE A 155 15.14 4.16 5.74
N LYS A 156 16.30 4.81 5.72
CA LYS A 156 16.63 5.90 6.65
C LYS A 156 15.68 7.10 6.49
N TYR A 157 15.30 7.42 5.25
CA TYR A 157 14.31 8.45 4.99
C TYR A 157 12.97 8.13 5.65
N PHE A 158 12.44 6.92 5.48
CA PHE A 158 11.22 6.49 6.14
C PHE A 158 11.33 6.44 7.67
N ASP A 159 12.47 6.00 8.21
CA ASP A 159 12.74 6.02 9.67
C ASP A 159 12.65 7.43 10.26
N ALA A 160 12.99 8.46 9.48
CA ALA A 160 12.91 9.86 9.89
C ALA A 160 11.48 10.43 9.88
N GLN A 161 10.54 9.76 9.21
CA GLN A 161 9.16 10.22 9.02
C GLN A 161 8.35 9.90 10.24
N GLN A 162 8.13 10.04 11.23
CA GLN A 162 7.27 9.74 12.40
C GLN A 162 5.88 9.19 12.01
N PHE A 163 5.86 8.18 11.16
CA PHE A 163 4.62 7.56 10.66
C PHE A 163 3.73 7.01 11.79
N SER A 164 2.43 7.21 11.66
CA SER A 164 1.45 6.65 12.59
C SER A 164 1.19 5.16 12.28
N MET A 165 1.86 4.29 13.02
CA MET A 165 1.90 2.84 12.75
C MET A 165 0.78 2.04 13.44
N TYR A 166 -0.19 2.68 14.11
CA TYR A 166 -1.37 1.97 14.62
C TYR A 166 -2.16 1.35 13.44
N PRO A 167 -2.64 0.09 13.50
CA PRO A 167 -2.66 -0.80 14.66
C PRO A 167 -1.47 -1.78 14.76
N ILE A 168 -0.44 -1.68 13.93
CA ILE A 168 0.73 -2.56 14.02
C ILE A 168 1.47 -2.35 15.34
N ILE A 169 1.58 -1.08 15.77
CA ILE A 169 2.08 -0.72 17.09
C ILE A 169 0.94 -0.09 17.87
N ASN A 170 0.63 -0.67 19.03
CA ASN A 170 -0.22 -0.06 20.03
C ASN A 170 0.66 0.90 20.84
N LYS A 171 0.34 2.20 20.77
CA LYS A 171 0.92 3.19 21.70
C LYS A 171 0.28 3.08 23.05
#